data_b072eb1f42e8f79c337c4025d7b3117a
#
_entry.id   b072eb1f42e8f79c337c4025d7b3117a
#
_cell.length_a   1.000
_cell.length_b   1.000
_cell.length_c   1.000
_cell.angle_alpha   90.00
_cell.angle_beta   90.00
_cell.angle_gamma   90.00
#
_symmetry.space_group_name_H-M   'P 1'
#
loop_
_entity.id
_entity.type
_entity.pdbx_description
1 polymer ?
#
loop_
_entity_poly.entity_id
_entity_poly.type
_entity_poly.pdbx_seq_one_letter_code
_entity_poly.pdbx_strand_id
1 'polypeptide(L)'
;AHVKEGIEMARKEKLPRVIIDVIRQHHGTTLIKYFYYQANEHAKEEQEITYPSFLTKTNLKGKKKIKEALKVDESTYRYDGPKPAFKESAIIFFADSVEAASRTLKKVTQPNVEDLIDSIFKDRIEDGQLDNCPLTFQELDQIRKSFIYTVLNMLHARVEYPKSDAEKANDLETRHTYKMSHANVKPGDQ
;
A
#
# COMPACT_ATOMS: atom_id res chain seq x y z
N ALA A 1 -7.90 -9.38 5.66
CA ALA A 1 -9.35 -9.40 5.89
C ALA A 1 -10.09 -9.28 4.55
N HIS A 2 -10.02 -8.17 3.80
CA HIS A 2 -10.86 -7.89 2.61
C HIS A 2 -10.75 -8.93 1.47
N VAL A 3 -9.60 -9.56 1.25
CA VAL A 3 -9.45 -10.62 0.23
C VAL A 3 -10.34 -11.82 0.55
N LYS A 4 -10.32 -12.29 1.81
CA LYS A 4 -11.16 -13.43 2.24
C LYS A 4 -12.65 -13.10 2.14
N GLU A 5 -13.05 -11.95 2.63
CA GLU A 5 -14.42 -11.44 2.56
C GLU A 5 -14.89 -11.26 1.09
N GLY A 6 -14.02 -10.70 0.23
CA GLY A 6 -14.29 -10.55 -1.19
C GLY A 6 -14.51 -11.88 -1.91
N ILE A 7 -13.72 -12.92 -1.57
CA ILE A 7 -13.90 -14.27 -2.12
C ILE A 7 -15.25 -14.87 -1.67
N GLU A 8 -15.60 -14.73 -0.40
CA GLU A 8 -16.87 -15.24 0.14
C GLU A 8 -18.06 -14.55 -0.52
N MET A 9 -18.00 -13.22 -0.65
CA MET A 9 -19.02 -12.43 -1.34
C MET A 9 -19.16 -12.84 -2.81
N ALA A 10 -18.04 -12.96 -3.53
CA ALA A 10 -18.05 -13.37 -4.93
C ALA A 10 -18.61 -14.77 -5.14
N ARG A 11 -18.34 -15.71 -4.21
CA ARG A 11 -18.92 -17.05 -4.24
C ARG A 11 -20.43 -17.04 -3.98
N LYS A 12 -20.87 -16.25 -3.00
CA LYS A 12 -22.28 -16.08 -2.67
C LYS A 12 -23.08 -15.54 -3.86
N GLU A 13 -22.52 -14.55 -4.55
CA GLU A 13 -23.10 -13.94 -5.74
C GLU A 13 -22.84 -14.76 -7.03
N LYS A 14 -22.24 -15.94 -6.91
CA LYS A 14 -21.95 -16.87 -8.01
C LYS A 14 -21.17 -16.21 -9.16
N LEU A 15 -20.21 -15.34 -8.81
CA LEU A 15 -19.36 -14.73 -9.83
C LEU A 15 -18.49 -15.75 -10.54
N PRO A 16 -18.13 -15.52 -11.82
CA PRO A 16 -17.24 -16.37 -12.57
C PRO A 16 -15.92 -16.63 -11.83
N ARG A 17 -15.36 -17.82 -11.99
CA ARG A 17 -14.12 -18.24 -11.32
C ARG A 17 -12.96 -17.28 -11.59
N VAL A 18 -12.84 -16.75 -12.80
CA VAL A 18 -11.81 -15.78 -13.16
C VAL A 18 -11.84 -14.51 -12.28
N ILE A 19 -13.03 -14.04 -11.90
CA ILE A 19 -13.18 -12.89 -11.01
C ILE A 19 -12.72 -13.25 -9.59
N ILE A 20 -13.08 -14.45 -9.11
CA ILE A 20 -12.62 -14.95 -7.81
C ILE A 20 -11.10 -15.08 -7.78
N ASP A 21 -10.50 -15.56 -8.88
CA ASP A 21 -9.04 -15.71 -9.00
C ASP A 21 -8.35 -14.31 -8.99
N VAL A 22 -8.91 -13.31 -9.66
CA VAL A 22 -8.41 -11.93 -9.57
C VAL A 22 -8.49 -11.39 -8.14
N ILE A 23 -9.63 -11.57 -7.44
CA ILE A 23 -9.79 -11.16 -6.04
C ILE A 23 -8.72 -11.81 -5.15
N ARG A 24 -8.35 -13.05 -5.41
CA ARG A 24 -7.30 -13.75 -4.65
C ARG A 24 -5.90 -13.26 -4.93
N GLN A 25 -5.64 -12.80 -6.16
CA GLN A 25 -4.30 -12.57 -6.72
C GLN A 25 -3.91 -11.09 -6.71
N HIS A 26 -4.85 -10.15 -6.51
CA HIS A 26 -4.58 -8.71 -6.72
C HIS A 26 -3.54 -8.10 -5.77
N HIS A 27 -3.20 -8.76 -4.69
CA HIS A 27 -2.08 -8.37 -3.81
C HIS A 27 -0.88 -9.32 -3.92
N GLY A 28 -1.02 -10.47 -4.59
CA GLY A 28 0.01 -11.50 -4.66
C GLY A 28 0.48 -11.94 -3.27
N THR A 29 1.77 -12.09 -3.11
CA THR A 29 2.46 -12.34 -1.84
C THR A 29 3.30 -11.15 -1.41
N THR A 30 2.87 -9.93 -1.74
CA THR A 30 3.65 -8.72 -1.48
C THR A 30 3.73 -8.39 0.00
N LEU A 31 4.80 -7.69 0.37
CA LEU A 31 5.01 -7.20 1.73
C LEU A 31 4.05 -6.05 2.07
N ILE A 32 3.39 -6.14 3.22
CA ILE A 32 2.58 -5.07 3.78
C ILE A 32 3.53 -4.09 4.47
N LYS A 33 4.19 -3.24 3.67
CA LYS A 33 5.32 -2.39 4.07
C LYS A 33 5.02 -1.59 5.35
N TYR A 34 3.83 -1.02 5.48
CA TYR A 34 3.46 -0.19 6.63
C TYR A 34 3.59 -0.95 7.95
N PHE A 35 2.95 -2.11 8.08
CA PHE A 35 2.99 -2.90 9.31
C PHE A 35 4.37 -3.51 9.57
N TYR A 36 5.08 -3.91 8.52
CA TYR A 36 6.44 -4.41 8.64
C TYR A 36 7.41 -3.34 9.17
N TYR A 37 7.32 -2.10 8.66
CA TYR A 37 8.15 -1.00 9.15
C TYR A 37 7.78 -0.63 10.59
N GLN A 38 6.51 -0.56 10.94
CA GLN A 38 6.10 -0.34 12.33
C GLN A 38 6.65 -1.41 13.27
N ALA A 39 6.52 -2.69 12.91
CA ALA A 39 7.06 -3.78 13.71
C ALA A 39 8.59 -3.70 13.89
N ASN A 40 9.32 -3.30 12.84
CA ASN A 40 10.75 -3.07 12.94
C ASN A 40 11.10 -1.87 13.84
N GLU A 41 10.34 -0.78 13.80
CA GLU A 41 10.56 0.36 14.70
C GLU A 41 10.29 -0.04 16.15
N HIS A 42 9.18 -0.72 16.46
CA HIS A 42 8.91 -1.25 17.79
C HIS A 42 10.01 -2.20 18.28
N ALA A 43 10.47 -3.11 17.42
CA ALA A 43 11.57 -4.02 17.78
C ALA A 43 12.88 -3.26 18.09
N LYS A 44 13.15 -2.15 17.41
CA LYS A 44 14.30 -1.27 17.73
C LYS A 44 14.13 -0.55 19.05
N GLU A 45 12.94 -0.03 19.35
CA GLU A 45 12.63 0.63 20.62
C GLU A 45 12.76 -0.36 21.80
N GLU A 46 12.19 -1.55 21.68
CA GLU A 46 12.34 -2.61 22.68
C GLU A 46 13.80 -3.00 22.87
N GLN A 47 14.59 -3.04 21.80
CA GLN A 47 16.03 -3.30 21.87
C GLN A 47 16.77 -2.20 22.66
N GLU A 48 16.45 -0.94 22.41
CA GLU A 48 17.06 0.21 23.10
C GLU A 48 16.72 0.21 24.60
N ILE A 49 15.48 -0.17 24.95
CA ILE A 49 15.02 -0.28 26.34
C ILE A 49 15.70 -1.46 27.05
N THR A 50 15.71 -2.63 26.42
CA THR A 50 16.23 -3.87 27.01
C THR A 50 17.75 -3.90 27.03
N TYR A 51 18.41 -3.38 25.99
CA TYR A 51 19.86 -3.34 25.81
C TYR A 51 20.35 -1.97 25.38
N PRO A 52 20.38 -0.98 26.30
CA PRO A 52 20.80 0.38 25.95
C PRO A 52 22.17 0.42 25.27
N SER A 53 22.31 1.27 24.27
CA SER A 53 23.51 1.32 23.39
C SER A 53 24.82 1.57 24.15
N PHE A 54 24.75 2.22 25.33
CA PHE A 54 25.94 2.46 26.19
C PHE A 54 26.47 1.17 26.85
N LEU A 55 25.62 0.15 27.09
CA LEU A 55 26.03 -1.14 27.64
C LEU A 55 26.62 -2.07 26.59
N THR A 56 26.31 -1.86 25.32
CA THR A 56 26.73 -2.74 24.21
C THR A 56 28.02 -2.32 23.52
N LYS A 57 28.66 -1.21 23.96
CA LYS A 57 29.89 -0.67 23.32
C LYS A 57 31.12 -1.61 23.41
N THR A 58 31.13 -2.56 24.32
CA THR A 58 32.30 -3.40 24.63
C THR A 58 32.26 -4.82 24.05
N ASN A 59 31.15 -5.29 23.47
CA ASN A 59 31.05 -6.70 23.03
C ASN A 59 30.38 -6.85 21.64
N LEU A 60 31.22 -6.91 20.59
CA LEU A 60 30.83 -7.07 19.19
C LEU A 60 30.08 -8.40 18.91
N LYS A 61 30.42 -9.49 19.63
CA LYS A 61 29.74 -10.79 19.44
C LYS A 61 28.32 -10.79 20.05
N GLY A 62 28.14 -10.09 21.17
CA GLY A 62 26.81 -9.90 21.79
C GLY A 62 25.86 -9.09 20.91
N LYS A 63 26.35 -8.00 20.28
CA LYS A 63 25.56 -7.17 19.35
C LYS A 63 24.98 -7.95 18.17
N LYS A 64 25.75 -8.87 17.59
CA LYS A 64 25.31 -9.67 16.45
C LYS A 64 24.19 -10.65 16.85
N LYS A 65 24.32 -11.32 18.01
CA LYS A 65 23.28 -12.22 18.53
C LYS A 65 21.98 -11.50 18.88
N ILE A 66 22.05 -10.33 19.49
CA ILE A 66 20.89 -9.51 19.86
C ILE A 66 20.17 -9.03 18.58
N LYS A 67 20.93 -8.58 17.58
CA LYS A 67 20.38 -8.11 16.30
C LYS A 67 19.71 -9.23 15.49
N GLU A 68 20.20 -10.46 15.61
CA GLU A 68 19.56 -11.65 14.98
C GLU A 68 18.30 -12.09 15.73
N ALA A 69 18.29 -12.03 17.06
CA ALA A 69 17.16 -12.47 17.90
C ALA A 69 15.93 -11.55 17.81
N LEU A 70 16.12 -10.27 17.46
CA LEU A 70 15.06 -9.26 17.37
C LEU A 70 14.68 -8.93 15.92
N LYS A 71 15.13 -9.74 14.97
CA LYS A 71 14.78 -9.55 13.56
C LYS A 71 13.30 -9.90 13.35
N VAL A 72 12.50 -8.92 12.97
CA VAL A 72 11.09 -9.13 12.60
C VAL A 72 11.04 -10.05 11.38
N ASP A 73 10.26 -11.13 11.49
CA ASP A 73 10.07 -12.06 10.38
C ASP A 73 9.17 -11.43 9.31
N GLU A 74 9.77 -11.11 8.17
CA GLU A 74 9.08 -10.52 7.03
C GLU A 74 7.93 -11.38 6.52
N SER A 75 8.03 -12.71 6.62
CA SER A 75 7.00 -13.63 6.12
C SER A 75 5.65 -13.41 6.79
N THR A 76 5.64 -12.98 8.06
CA THR A 76 4.43 -12.67 8.84
C THR A 76 3.68 -11.44 8.30
N TYR A 77 4.38 -10.58 7.58
CA TYR A 77 3.85 -9.31 7.06
C TYR A 77 3.61 -9.36 5.54
N ARG A 78 3.56 -10.54 4.95
CA ARG A 78 3.22 -10.73 3.55
C ARG A 78 1.75 -11.14 3.39
N TYR A 79 1.17 -10.78 2.25
CA TYR A 79 -0.13 -11.34 1.87
C TYR A 79 -0.03 -12.83 1.61
N ASP A 80 -1.12 -13.57 1.89
CA ASP A 80 -1.18 -15.04 1.74
C ASP A 80 -1.13 -15.50 0.26
N GLY A 81 -1.31 -14.58 -0.68
CA GLY A 81 -1.31 -14.89 -2.11
C GLY A 81 -2.58 -15.57 -2.62
N PRO A 82 -2.55 -16.23 -3.75
CA PRO A 82 -1.38 -16.53 -4.59
C PRO A 82 -0.87 -15.36 -5.44
N LYS A 83 0.33 -15.50 -6.02
CA LYS A 83 0.87 -14.58 -7.03
C LYS A 83 -0.02 -14.55 -8.28
N PRO A 84 -0.04 -13.44 -9.05
CA PRO A 84 -0.73 -13.37 -10.34
C PRO A 84 -0.32 -14.51 -11.28
N ALA A 85 -1.31 -15.24 -11.84
CA ALA A 85 -1.09 -16.40 -12.67
C ALA A 85 -1.46 -16.21 -14.15
N PHE A 86 -2.09 -15.07 -14.49
CA PHE A 86 -2.48 -14.72 -15.85
C PHE A 86 -2.39 -13.20 -16.04
N LYS A 87 -2.32 -12.74 -17.30
CA LYS A 87 -1.97 -11.37 -17.66
C LYS A 87 -2.92 -10.33 -17.07
N GLU A 88 -4.24 -10.57 -17.14
CA GLU A 88 -5.25 -9.65 -16.62
C GLU A 88 -5.15 -9.51 -15.10
N SER A 89 -4.87 -10.59 -14.39
CA SER A 89 -4.64 -10.56 -12.95
C SER A 89 -3.39 -9.74 -12.60
N ALA A 90 -2.31 -9.87 -13.38
CA ALA A 90 -1.11 -9.07 -13.20
C ALA A 90 -1.34 -7.58 -13.49
N ILE A 91 -2.15 -7.25 -14.49
CA ILE A 91 -2.53 -5.86 -14.78
C ILE A 91 -3.27 -5.25 -13.59
N ILE A 92 -4.24 -5.97 -13.02
CA ILE A 92 -5.01 -5.50 -11.84
C ILE A 92 -4.11 -5.39 -10.61
N PHE A 93 -3.20 -6.33 -10.39
CA PHE A 93 -2.20 -6.29 -9.33
C PHE A 93 -1.31 -5.04 -9.41
N PHE A 94 -0.84 -4.67 -10.61
CA PHE A 94 -0.11 -3.42 -10.80
C PHE A 94 -1.00 -2.20 -10.63
N ALA A 95 -2.23 -2.24 -11.16
CA ALA A 95 -3.17 -1.12 -11.08
C ALA A 95 -3.49 -0.73 -9.63
N ASP A 96 -3.74 -1.72 -8.76
CA ASP A 96 -3.94 -1.52 -7.32
C ASP A 96 -2.72 -0.86 -6.66
N SER A 97 -1.52 -1.39 -6.94
CA SER A 97 -0.27 -0.84 -6.41
C SER A 97 0.00 0.59 -6.88
N VAL A 98 -0.22 0.88 -8.16
CA VAL A 98 -0.03 2.20 -8.76
C VAL A 98 -1.07 3.19 -8.24
N GLU A 99 -2.34 2.78 -8.12
CA GLU A 99 -3.41 3.64 -7.60
C GLU A 99 -3.11 4.05 -6.15
N ALA A 100 -2.79 3.09 -5.28
CA ALA A 100 -2.47 3.36 -3.90
C ALA A 100 -1.25 4.29 -3.75
N ALA A 101 -0.18 4.04 -4.51
CA ALA A 101 1.03 4.85 -4.46
C ALA A 101 0.84 6.24 -5.08
N SER A 102 0.03 6.38 -6.12
CA SER A 102 -0.23 7.67 -6.79
C SER A 102 -0.84 8.72 -5.86
N ARG A 103 -1.56 8.27 -4.82
CA ARG A 103 -2.14 9.16 -3.79
C ARG A 103 -1.07 9.86 -2.94
N THR A 104 0.15 9.34 -2.90
CA THR A 104 1.26 9.91 -2.12
C THR A 104 2.03 10.99 -2.88
N LEU A 105 1.79 11.15 -4.18
CA LEU A 105 2.47 12.14 -5.00
C LEU A 105 2.11 13.57 -4.57
N LYS A 106 3.11 14.29 -4.08
CA LYS A 106 2.96 15.72 -3.70
C LYS A 106 2.86 16.65 -4.90
N LYS A 107 3.52 16.28 -6.01
CA LYS A 107 3.52 17.02 -7.27
C LYS A 107 3.31 16.04 -8.42
N VAL A 108 2.32 16.32 -9.25
CA VAL A 108 2.02 15.55 -10.44
C VAL A 108 2.79 16.14 -11.60
N THR A 109 3.96 15.57 -11.86
CA THR A 109 4.78 15.85 -13.04
C THR A 109 5.06 14.53 -13.74
N GLN A 110 5.29 14.58 -15.05
CA GLN A 110 5.59 13.37 -15.81
C GLN A 110 6.78 12.60 -15.21
N PRO A 111 7.94 13.23 -14.88
CA PRO A 111 9.05 12.49 -14.27
C PRO A 111 8.66 11.80 -12.94
N ASN A 112 7.91 12.49 -12.07
CA ASN A 112 7.54 11.91 -10.78
C ASN A 112 6.60 10.70 -10.93
N VAL A 113 5.71 10.73 -11.94
CA VAL A 113 4.81 9.61 -12.24
C VAL A 113 5.60 8.45 -12.85
N GLU A 114 6.52 8.74 -13.77
CA GLU A 114 7.40 7.73 -14.37
C GLU A 114 8.24 7.04 -13.29
N ASP A 115 8.95 7.80 -12.45
CA ASP A 115 9.78 7.27 -11.36
C ASP A 115 8.97 6.40 -10.39
N LEU A 116 7.75 6.83 -10.04
CA LEU A 116 6.86 6.08 -9.16
C LEU A 116 6.52 4.72 -9.78
N ILE A 117 6.06 4.72 -11.05
CA ILE A 117 5.63 3.52 -11.74
C ILE A 117 6.82 2.58 -11.96
N ASP A 118 7.97 3.12 -12.36
CA ASP A 118 9.21 2.34 -12.55
C ASP A 118 9.66 1.66 -11.26
N SER A 119 9.59 2.39 -10.15
CA SER A 119 9.90 1.83 -8.83
C SER A 119 8.95 0.68 -8.46
N ILE A 120 7.65 0.82 -8.72
CA ILE A 120 6.67 -0.23 -8.44
C ILE A 120 6.94 -1.46 -9.31
N PHE A 121 7.13 -1.28 -10.61
CA PHE A 121 7.40 -2.40 -11.52
C PHE A 121 8.67 -3.14 -11.13
N LYS A 122 9.75 -2.40 -10.87
CA LYS A 122 11.03 -2.96 -10.40
C LYS A 122 10.85 -3.76 -9.10
N ASP A 123 10.25 -3.18 -8.08
CA ASP A 123 9.99 -3.83 -6.79
C ASP A 123 9.21 -5.16 -6.96
N ARG A 124 8.18 -5.17 -7.81
CA ARG A 124 7.34 -6.35 -8.00
C ARG A 124 8.04 -7.45 -8.79
N ILE A 125 8.87 -7.09 -9.77
CA ILE A 125 9.69 -8.02 -10.55
C ILE A 125 10.79 -8.62 -9.66
N GLU A 126 11.52 -7.78 -8.91
CA GLU A 126 12.59 -8.23 -8.00
C GLU A 126 12.06 -9.10 -6.85
N ASP A 127 10.83 -8.84 -6.38
CA ASP A 127 10.13 -9.66 -5.37
C ASP A 127 9.55 -10.95 -5.96
N GLY A 128 9.75 -11.23 -7.26
CA GLY A 128 9.30 -12.44 -7.96
C GLY A 128 7.79 -12.56 -8.04
N GLN A 129 7.05 -11.46 -7.96
CA GLN A 129 5.57 -11.51 -7.96
C GLN A 129 4.98 -11.97 -9.29
N LEU A 130 5.75 -11.89 -10.38
CA LEU A 130 5.34 -12.29 -11.73
C LEU A 130 5.82 -13.68 -12.14
N ASP A 131 6.46 -14.45 -11.26
CA ASP A 131 7.06 -15.75 -11.58
C ASP A 131 6.08 -16.75 -12.21
N ASN A 132 4.78 -16.62 -11.89
CA ASN A 132 3.73 -17.50 -12.38
C ASN A 132 2.93 -16.89 -13.56
N CYS A 133 3.29 -15.67 -14.02
CA CYS A 133 2.53 -14.95 -15.02
C CYS A 133 3.25 -14.94 -16.36
N PRO A 134 2.60 -15.35 -17.48
CA PRO A 134 3.22 -15.42 -18.80
C PRO A 134 3.26 -14.04 -19.49
N LEU A 135 3.76 -13.01 -18.79
CA LEU A 135 4.00 -11.68 -19.36
C LEU A 135 5.37 -11.61 -20.00
N THR A 136 5.43 -11.08 -21.21
CA THR A 136 6.68 -10.76 -21.87
C THR A 136 7.19 -9.38 -21.43
N PHE A 137 8.47 -9.11 -21.61
CA PHE A 137 9.05 -7.77 -21.36
C PHE A 137 8.41 -6.68 -22.23
N GLN A 138 8.02 -7.01 -23.45
CA GLN A 138 7.32 -6.07 -24.33
C GLN A 138 5.92 -5.71 -23.77
N GLU A 139 5.18 -6.68 -23.28
CA GLU A 139 3.87 -6.44 -22.65
C GLU A 139 4.01 -5.66 -21.35
N LEU A 140 5.03 -5.94 -20.54
CA LEU A 140 5.33 -5.15 -19.34
C LEU A 140 5.59 -3.68 -19.68
N ASP A 141 6.37 -3.40 -20.72
CA ASP A 141 6.63 -2.02 -21.17
C ASP A 141 5.36 -1.33 -21.67
N GLN A 142 4.49 -2.05 -22.39
CA GLN A 142 3.19 -1.53 -22.82
C GLN A 142 2.27 -1.21 -21.64
N ILE A 143 2.19 -2.09 -20.66
CA ILE A 143 1.42 -1.88 -19.43
C ILE A 143 1.96 -0.67 -18.67
N ARG A 144 3.27 -0.58 -18.50
CA ARG A 144 3.95 0.54 -17.87
C ARG A 144 3.58 1.88 -18.54
N LYS A 145 3.74 1.99 -19.84
CA LYS A 145 3.39 3.19 -20.62
C LYS A 145 1.92 3.56 -20.47
N SER A 146 1.04 2.57 -20.50
CA SER A 146 -0.41 2.77 -20.30
C SER A 146 -0.73 3.33 -18.91
N PHE A 147 -0.06 2.84 -17.86
CA PHE A 147 -0.22 3.37 -16.51
C PHE A 147 0.28 4.81 -16.38
N ILE A 148 1.45 5.13 -16.93
CA ILE A 148 1.98 6.50 -16.94
C ILE A 148 0.95 7.45 -17.55
N TYR A 149 0.48 7.12 -18.77
CA TYR A 149 -0.54 7.92 -19.47
C TYR A 149 -1.82 8.08 -18.64
N THR A 150 -2.33 6.98 -18.09
CA THR A 150 -3.58 6.97 -17.32
C THR A 150 -3.46 7.79 -16.03
N VAL A 151 -2.37 7.61 -15.27
CA VAL A 151 -2.16 8.33 -14.01
C VAL A 151 -1.99 9.84 -14.27
N LEU A 152 -1.23 10.22 -15.29
CA LEU A 152 -1.09 11.63 -15.67
C LEU A 152 -2.46 12.25 -16.00
N ASN A 153 -3.27 11.59 -16.81
CA ASN A 153 -4.60 12.11 -17.16
C ASN A 153 -5.55 12.17 -15.96
N MET A 154 -5.57 11.14 -15.13
CA MET A 154 -6.39 11.11 -13.91
C MET A 154 -6.02 12.22 -12.92
N LEU A 155 -4.73 12.47 -12.74
CA LEU A 155 -4.26 13.44 -11.77
C LEU A 155 -4.32 14.88 -12.32
N HIS A 156 -4.17 15.09 -13.63
CA HIS A 156 -4.43 16.38 -14.26
C HIS A 156 -5.92 16.76 -14.26
N ALA A 157 -6.83 15.78 -14.37
CA ALA A 157 -8.27 16.02 -14.26
C ALA A 157 -8.72 16.38 -12.83
N ARG A 158 -7.89 16.14 -11.82
CA ARG A 158 -8.10 16.56 -10.42
C ARG A 158 -7.60 17.99 -10.13
N VAL A 159 -7.44 18.85 -11.14
CA VAL A 159 -7.20 20.27 -10.88
C VAL A 159 -8.40 20.78 -10.10
N GLU A 160 -8.21 21.07 -8.83
CA GLU A 160 -9.20 21.75 -8.01
C GLU A 160 -9.48 23.11 -8.67
N TYR A 161 -10.69 23.25 -9.25
CA TYR A 161 -11.18 24.58 -9.55
C TYR A 161 -11.12 25.40 -8.27
N PRO A 162 -10.53 26.59 -8.29
CA PRO A 162 -10.54 27.43 -7.09
C PRO A 162 -11.99 27.62 -6.65
N LYS A 163 -12.32 27.08 -5.48
CA LYS A 163 -13.65 27.22 -4.91
C LYS A 163 -13.98 28.70 -4.85
N SER A 164 -15.15 29.07 -5.32
CA SER A 164 -15.65 30.43 -5.19
C SER A 164 -15.71 30.83 -3.72
N ASP A 165 -15.63 32.13 -3.42
CA ASP A 165 -15.65 32.58 -2.03
C ASP A 165 -16.95 32.18 -1.31
N ALA A 166 -18.05 31.97 -2.05
CA ALA A 166 -19.31 31.43 -1.53
C ALA A 166 -19.20 29.94 -1.14
N GLU A 167 -18.45 29.12 -1.87
CA GLU A 167 -18.23 27.69 -1.55
C GLU A 167 -17.27 27.54 -0.36
N LYS A 168 -16.29 28.43 -0.23
CA LYS A 168 -15.38 28.48 0.94
C LYS A 168 -16.13 28.84 2.21
N ALA A 169 -17.07 29.78 2.13
CA ALA A 169 -17.91 30.17 3.26
C ALA A 169 -18.81 29.03 3.70
N ASN A 170 -19.43 28.29 2.79
CA ASN A 170 -20.28 27.14 3.07
C ASN A 170 -19.51 25.96 3.70
N ASP A 171 -18.27 25.68 3.24
CA ASP A 171 -17.39 24.67 3.83
C ASP A 171 -16.96 25.02 5.27
N LEU A 172 -16.77 26.31 5.56
CA LEU A 172 -16.46 26.81 6.90
C LEU A 172 -17.66 26.67 7.86
N GLU A 173 -18.88 26.99 7.40
CA GLU A 173 -20.10 26.80 8.18
C GLU A 173 -20.37 25.32 8.45
N THR A 174 -20.21 24.45 7.45
CA THR A 174 -20.41 23.01 7.59
C THR A 174 -19.39 22.41 8.58
N ARG A 175 -18.14 22.83 8.54
CA ARG A 175 -17.11 22.39 9.50
C ARG A 175 -17.36 22.92 10.90
N HIS A 176 -17.93 24.11 11.05
CA HIS A 176 -18.26 24.69 12.34
C HIS A 176 -19.44 23.96 12.98
N THR A 177 -20.47 23.66 12.19
CA THR A 177 -21.65 22.90 12.63
C THR A 177 -21.28 21.48 13.03
N TYR A 178 -20.40 20.81 12.26
CA TYR A 178 -19.92 19.46 12.58
C TYR A 178 -19.10 19.43 13.88
N LYS A 179 -18.25 20.45 14.13
CA LYS A 179 -17.49 20.56 15.37
C LYS A 179 -18.39 20.82 16.58
N MET A 180 -19.42 21.65 16.43
CA MET A 180 -20.38 21.92 17.52
C MET A 180 -21.24 20.71 17.86
N SER A 181 -21.67 19.94 16.88
CA SER A 181 -22.51 18.75 17.12
C SER A 181 -21.72 17.60 17.79
N HIS A 182 -20.39 17.55 17.68
CA HIS A 182 -19.54 16.51 18.27
C HIS A 182 -18.79 16.98 19.53
N ALA A 183 -18.86 18.27 19.88
CA ALA A 183 -18.24 18.80 21.09
C ALA A 183 -19.08 18.54 22.36
N ASN A 184 -20.34 18.09 22.22
CA ASN A 184 -21.28 17.88 23.34
C ASN A 184 -21.45 16.40 23.75
N VAL A 185 -20.60 15.48 23.29
CA VAL A 185 -20.61 14.09 23.80
C VAL A 185 -19.55 13.99 24.88
N LYS A 186 -19.94 14.23 26.13
CA LYS A 186 -19.13 13.88 27.31
C LYS A 186 -19.07 12.34 27.41
N PRO A 187 -17.90 11.74 27.65
CA PRO A 187 -17.81 10.35 28.02
C PRO A 187 -18.13 10.21 29.50
N GLY A 188 -19.29 9.61 29.81
CA GLY A 188 -19.67 9.29 31.18
C GLY A 188 -21.17 8.94 31.28
N ASP A 189 -21.42 7.67 31.43
CA ASP A 189 -22.50 6.93 32.06
C ASP A 189 -23.02 5.81 31.14
N GLN A 190 -22.39 4.68 31.19
CA GLN A 190 -22.94 3.35 31.51
C GLN A 190 -21.84 2.30 31.57
#